data_af23ee85fa70be52b08a1937eb818b14
#
_entry.id   af23ee85fa70be52b08a1937eb818b14
#
_cell.length_a   1.000
_cell.length_b   1.000
_cell.length_c   1.000
_cell.angle_alpha   90.00
_cell.angle_beta   90.00
_cell.angle_gamma   90.00
#
_symmetry.space_group_name_H-M   'P 1'
#
loop_
_entity.id
_entity.type
_entity.pdbx_description
1 polymer ?
#
loop_
_entity_poly.entity_id
_entity_poly.type
_entity_poly.pdbx_seq_one_letter_code
_entity_poly.pdbx_strand_id
1 'polypeptide(L)'
;MKKKVNPRRIPLPRNAINKDAIIEEAMKDDMAHAWLLVAGPLLDRGYDLPPLADAVSAYVNKNTDKPTNRAVLTRVEKALGFSKPRIDPSHVKSPVELEAFKRKVWRVAIETALCVVYLGLEAHIGEDELKDIFFSADLTLAEVERGLTDFDALQREILTRAGEMGKVSDL
;
A
#
# COMPACT_ATOMS: atom_id res chain seq x y z
N MET A 1 -1.86 45.31 -9.98
CA MET A 1 -1.84 44.19 -9.00
C MET A 1 -2.59 43.00 -9.58
N LYS A 2 -1.90 41.86 -9.85
CA LYS A 2 -2.58 40.62 -10.27
C LYS A 2 -3.24 40.01 -9.05
N LYS A 3 -4.59 39.90 -9.02
CA LYS A 3 -5.32 39.19 -7.95
C LYS A 3 -4.82 37.75 -7.91
N LYS A 4 -4.23 37.33 -6.80
CA LYS A 4 -3.91 35.91 -6.55
C LYS A 4 -5.23 35.13 -6.57
N VAL A 5 -5.45 34.34 -7.61
CA VAL A 5 -6.62 33.45 -7.70
C VAL A 5 -6.43 32.34 -6.67
N ASN A 6 -7.40 32.19 -5.74
CA ASN A 6 -7.37 31.12 -4.76
C ASN A 6 -7.69 29.79 -5.49
N PRO A 7 -6.76 28.82 -5.53
CA PRO A 7 -6.95 27.56 -6.27
C PRO A 7 -8.16 26.75 -5.79
N ARG A 8 -8.60 26.96 -4.53
CA ARG A 8 -9.81 26.32 -4.00
C ARG A 8 -11.12 26.85 -4.61
N ARG A 9 -11.09 27.96 -5.34
CA ARG A 9 -12.26 28.58 -5.97
C ARG A 9 -12.35 28.34 -7.48
N ILE A 10 -11.38 27.62 -8.07
CA ILE A 10 -11.45 27.24 -9.49
C ILE A 10 -12.34 26.00 -9.59
N PRO A 11 -13.54 26.07 -10.18
CA PRO A 11 -14.40 24.91 -10.33
C PRO A 11 -13.76 23.91 -11.30
N LEU A 12 -13.89 22.63 -11.00
CA LEU A 12 -13.50 21.57 -11.92
C LEU A 12 -14.46 21.50 -13.11
N PRO A 13 -13.99 21.18 -14.31
CA PRO A 13 -14.86 20.83 -15.43
C PRO A 13 -15.79 19.67 -15.05
N ARG A 14 -17.02 19.66 -15.57
CA ARG A 14 -18.04 18.64 -15.22
C ARG A 14 -17.57 17.18 -15.40
N ASN A 15 -16.59 16.94 -16.28
CA ASN A 15 -16.04 15.61 -16.60
C ASN A 15 -14.64 15.38 -16.00
N ALA A 16 -14.19 16.21 -15.06
CA ALA A 16 -12.82 16.12 -14.51
C ALA A 16 -12.62 14.93 -13.57
N ILE A 17 -13.69 14.29 -13.10
CA ILE A 17 -13.60 13.19 -12.12
C ILE A 17 -14.10 11.92 -12.79
N ASN A 18 -13.17 11.18 -13.37
CA ASN A 18 -13.40 9.79 -13.74
C ASN A 18 -12.95 8.92 -12.56
N LYS A 19 -13.91 8.50 -11.73
CA LYS A 19 -13.66 7.68 -10.54
C LYS A 19 -12.95 6.38 -10.88
N ASP A 20 -13.37 5.71 -11.95
CA ASP A 20 -12.84 4.40 -12.33
C ASP A 20 -11.38 4.53 -12.78
N ALA A 21 -11.04 5.54 -13.57
CA ALA A 21 -9.66 5.82 -13.95
C ALA A 21 -8.76 6.18 -12.75
N ILE A 22 -9.29 6.90 -11.74
CA ILE A 22 -8.55 7.20 -10.51
C ILE A 22 -8.31 5.93 -9.70
N ILE A 23 -9.29 5.03 -9.61
CA ILE A 23 -9.13 3.75 -8.92
C ILE A 23 -8.13 2.86 -9.67
N GLU A 24 -8.25 2.76 -10.98
CA GLU A 24 -7.33 1.98 -11.82
C GLU A 24 -5.88 2.46 -11.68
N GLU A 25 -5.66 3.77 -11.73
CA GLU A 25 -4.33 4.35 -11.52
C GLU A 25 -3.80 4.10 -10.10
N ALA A 26 -4.66 4.17 -9.08
CA ALA A 26 -4.28 3.91 -7.71
C ALA A 26 -3.93 2.43 -7.44
N MET A 27 -4.55 1.51 -8.18
CA MET A 27 -4.31 0.06 -8.07
C MET A 27 -3.12 -0.40 -8.92
N LYS A 28 -2.58 0.46 -9.74
CA LYS A 28 -1.44 0.17 -10.57
C LYS A 28 -0.23 -0.13 -9.75
N ASP A 29 0.43 -0.90 -9.45
CA ASP A 29 1.61 -1.15 -8.60
C ASP A 29 1.32 -1.29 -7.09
N ASP A 30 0.04 -1.32 -6.67
CA ASP A 30 -0.34 -1.38 -5.25
C ASP A 30 0.24 -2.62 -4.53
N MET A 31 0.23 -3.78 -5.17
CA MET A 31 0.82 -5.01 -4.63
C MET A 31 2.34 -4.93 -4.51
N ALA A 32 3.02 -4.35 -5.49
CA ALA A 32 4.47 -4.15 -5.43
C ALA A 32 4.83 -3.17 -4.32
N HIS A 33 4.10 -2.07 -4.20
CA HIS A 33 4.27 -1.09 -3.13
C HIS A 33 3.98 -1.69 -1.74
N ALA A 34 2.90 -2.46 -1.59
CA ALA A 34 2.58 -3.14 -0.34
C ALA A 34 3.69 -4.15 0.04
N TRP A 35 4.24 -4.89 -0.93
CA TRP A 35 5.38 -5.77 -0.68
C TRP A 35 6.61 -5.01 -0.21
N LEU A 36 6.98 -3.90 -0.85
CA LEU A 36 8.13 -3.08 -0.44
C LEU A 36 8.00 -2.56 1.00
N LEU A 37 6.80 -2.15 1.41
CA LEU A 37 6.54 -1.70 2.78
C LEU A 37 6.76 -2.81 3.83
N VAL A 38 6.50 -4.06 3.48
CA VAL A 38 6.61 -5.23 4.37
C VAL A 38 8.01 -5.85 4.32
N ALA A 39 8.67 -5.81 3.17
CA ALA A 39 9.98 -6.44 2.94
C ALA A 39 11.09 -5.88 3.85
N GLY A 40 11.13 -4.57 4.09
CA GLY A 40 12.08 -3.95 5.02
C GLY A 40 11.97 -4.53 6.44
N PRO A 41 10.80 -4.44 7.09
CA PRO A 41 10.54 -5.06 8.40
C PRO A 41 10.79 -6.57 8.48
N LEU A 42 10.58 -7.32 7.39
CA LEU A 42 10.94 -8.75 7.30
C LEU A 42 12.45 -8.96 7.35
N LEU A 43 13.21 -8.19 6.56
CA LEU A 43 14.68 -8.22 6.59
C LEU A 43 15.23 -7.85 7.96
N ASP A 44 14.66 -6.87 8.66
CA ASP A 44 15.06 -6.49 10.02
C ASP A 44 14.96 -7.64 11.02
N ARG A 45 14.07 -8.59 10.76
CA ARG A 45 13.86 -9.79 11.57
C ARG A 45 14.62 -11.02 11.07
N GLY A 46 15.42 -10.86 10.01
CA GLY A 46 16.25 -11.92 9.44
C GLY A 46 15.50 -12.92 8.55
N TYR A 47 14.31 -12.55 8.07
CA TYR A 47 13.57 -13.40 7.13
C TYR A 47 14.22 -13.40 5.74
N ASP A 48 14.24 -14.56 5.10
CA ASP A 48 14.55 -14.70 3.69
C ASP A 48 13.33 -14.28 2.85
N LEU A 49 13.49 -13.27 1.98
CA LEU A 49 12.38 -12.69 1.24
C LEU A 49 11.83 -13.58 0.11
N PRO A 50 12.65 -14.29 -0.72
CA PRO A 50 12.14 -15.05 -1.84
C PRO A 50 11.06 -16.07 -1.49
N PRO A 51 11.21 -16.94 -0.46
CA PRO A 51 10.16 -17.90 -0.09
C PRO A 51 8.85 -17.22 0.35
N LEU A 52 8.95 -16.06 1.01
CA LEU A 52 7.79 -15.30 1.46
C LEU A 52 7.09 -14.57 0.29
N ALA A 53 7.87 -14.05 -0.67
CA ALA A 53 7.33 -13.48 -1.90
C ALA A 53 6.59 -14.54 -2.73
N ASP A 54 7.14 -15.75 -2.82
CA ASP A 54 6.49 -16.88 -3.48
C ASP A 54 5.19 -17.28 -2.78
N ALA A 55 5.16 -17.26 -1.44
CA ALA A 55 3.95 -17.54 -0.67
C ALA A 55 2.84 -16.51 -0.94
N VAL A 56 3.19 -15.22 -0.97
CA VAL A 56 2.24 -14.14 -1.32
C VAL A 56 1.75 -14.31 -2.76
N SER A 57 2.65 -14.56 -3.71
CA SER A 57 2.30 -14.79 -5.12
C SER A 57 1.38 -15.99 -5.29
N ALA A 58 1.66 -17.09 -4.61
CA ALA A 58 0.81 -18.28 -4.61
C ALA A 58 -0.59 -18.00 -4.04
N TYR A 59 -0.68 -17.21 -2.97
CA TYR A 59 -1.96 -16.77 -2.40
C TYR A 59 -2.76 -15.94 -3.40
N VAL A 60 -2.12 -14.94 -4.04
CA VAL A 60 -2.74 -14.09 -5.06
C VAL A 60 -3.26 -14.95 -6.21
N ASN A 61 -2.42 -15.78 -6.81
CA ASN A 61 -2.79 -16.62 -7.96
C ASN A 61 -3.95 -17.58 -7.64
N LYS A 62 -3.97 -18.16 -6.43
CA LYS A 62 -5.05 -19.05 -6.00
C LYS A 62 -6.40 -18.34 -5.85
N ASN A 63 -6.38 -17.03 -5.61
CA ASN A 63 -7.57 -16.25 -5.28
C ASN A 63 -7.93 -15.20 -6.34
N THR A 64 -7.18 -15.07 -7.44
CA THR A 64 -7.42 -14.07 -8.50
C THR A 64 -8.83 -14.16 -9.09
N ASP A 65 -9.35 -15.39 -9.30
CA ASP A 65 -10.68 -15.62 -9.88
C ASP A 65 -11.81 -15.75 -8.84
N LYS A 66 -11.47 -15.57 -7.56
CA LYS A 66 -12.46 -15.67 -6.49
C LYS A 66 -12.77 -14.30 -5.94
N PRO A 67 -14.06 -13.93 -5.79
CA PRO A 67 -14.37 -12.71 -5.04
C PRO A 67 -13.72 -12.85 -3.66
N THR A 68 -12.76 -12.00 -3.38
CA THR A 68 -12.07 -11.99 -2.08
C THR A 68 -13.15 -11.94 -1.01
N ASN A 69 -13.18 -12.95 -0.14
CA ASN A 69 -14.21 -13.05 0.88
C ASN A 69 -14.14 -11.78 1.75
N ARG A 70 -15.13 -10.92 1.62
CA ARG A 70 -15.19 -9.63 2.31
C ARG A 70 -15.04 -9.79 3.83
N ALA A 71 -15.50 -10.90 4.39
CA ALA A 71 -15.36 -11.19 5.81
C ALA A 71 -13.88 -11.42 6.19
N VAL A 72 -13.10 -12.08 5.33
CA VAL A 72 -11.66 -12.31 5.54
C VAL A 72 -10.89 -10.99 5.49
N LEU A 73 -11.12 -10.17 4.46
CA LEU A 73 -10.51 -8.84 4.38
C LEU A 73 -10.87 -7.98 5.59
N THR A 74 -12.16 -7.96 5.99
CA THR A 74 -12.60 -7.18 7.16
C THR A 74 -11.94 -7.65 8.45
N ARG A 75 -11.67 -8.96 8.60
CA ARG A 75 -10.91 -9.49 9.73
C ARG A 75 -9.49 -8.90 9.78
N VAL A 76 -8.79 -8.94 8.65
CA VAL A 76 -7.41 -8.43 8.54
C VAL A 76 -7.37 -6.91 8.73
N GLU A 77 -8.25 -6.17 8.07
CA GLU A 77 -8.36 -4.71 8.24
C GLU A 77 -8.55 -4.31 9.70
N LYS A 78 -9.43 -5.03 10.41
CA LYS A 78 -9.64 -4.81 11.85
C LYS A 78 -8.39 -5.17 12.67
N ALA A 79 -7.69 -6.25 12.33
CA ALA A 79 -6.48 -6.67 13.01
C ALA A 79 -5.33 -5.67 12.84
N LEU A 80 -5.25 -5.04 11.64
CA LEU A 80 -4.25 -4.03 11.30
C LEU A 80 -4.67 -2.59 11.66
N GLY A 81 -5.88 -2.38 12.17
CA GLY A 81 -6.38 -1.05 12.52
C GLY A 81 -6.69 -0.16 11.31
N PHE A 82 -6.78 -0.73 10.10
CA PHE A 82 -7.10 0.03 8.91
C PHE A 82 -8.55 0.53 8.94
N SER A 83 -8.74 1.80 8.62
CA SER A 83 -10.06 2.39 8.48
C SER A 83 -10.49 2.33 7.02
N LYS A 84 -11.74 1.95 6.75
CA LYS A 84 -12.34 2.06 5.40
C LYS A 84 -12.98 3.43 5.20
N PRO A 85 -12.27 4.44 4.72
CA PRO A 85 -12.90 5.68 4.38
C PRO A 85 -13.80 5.47 3.15
N ARG A 86 -15.01 6.01 3.20
CA ARG A 86 -15.91 5.99 2.05
C ARG A 86 -15.26 6.74 0.88
N ILE A 87 -15.09 6.05 -0.24
CA ILE A 87 -14.62 6.63 -1.51
C ILE A 87 -15.83 7.19 -2.24
N ASP A 88 -16.07 8.48 -2.05
CA ASP A 88 -17.19 9.20 -2.66
C ASP A 88 -16.67 10.50 -3.28
N PRO A 89 -16.68 10.65 -4.62
CA PRO A 89 -16.21 11.85 -5.31
C PRO A 89 -17.20 13.01 -5.24
N SER A 90 -18.40 12.84 -4.66
CA SER A 90 -19.48 13.85 -4.70
C SER A 90 -19.12 15.20 -4.07
N HIS A 91 -18.13 15.22 -3.16
CA HIS A 91 -17.70 16.47 -2.51
C HIS A 91 -16.52 17.13 -3.24
N VAL A 92 -15.96 16.51 -4.27
CA VAL A 92 -14.81 17.06 -5.01
C VAL A 92 -15.28 18.12 -5.96
N LYS A 93 -14.96 19.39 -5.66
CA LYS A 93 -15.40 20.58 -6.42
C LYS A 93 -14.24 21.46 -6.89
N SER A 94 -13.01 21.14 -6.48
CA SER A 94 -11.82 21.93 -6.82
C SER A 94 -10.61 21.01 -7.11
N PRO A 95 -9.57 21.50 -7.82
CA PRO A 95 -8.34 20.76 -8.05
C PRO A 95 -7.66 20.29 -6.75
N VAL A 96 -7.70 21.08 -5.71
CA VAL A 96 -7.11 20.74 -4.39
C VAL A 96 -7.85 19.55 -3.76
N GLU A 97 -9.18 19.56 -3.83
CA GLU A 97 -10.01 18.45 -3.33
C GLU A 97 -9.85 17.20 -4.19
N LEU A 98 -9.63 17.34 -5.50
CA LEU A 98 -9.33 16.23 -6.40
C LEU A 98 -8.01 15.54 -6.01
N GLU A 99 -6.96 16.30 -5.75
CA GLU A 99 -5.68 15.73 -5.31
C GLU A 99 -5.79 15.05 -3.93
N ALA A 100 -6.53 15.64 -3.00
CA ALA A 100 -6.82 15.00 -1.72
C ALA A 100 -7.63 13.71 -1.89
N PHE A 101 -8.59 13.69 -2.81
CA PHE A 101 -9.37 12.50 -3.15
C PHE A 101 -8.50 11.40 -3.75
N LYS A 102 -7.61 11.72 -4.72
CA LYS A 102 -6.67 10.77 -5.32
C LYS A 102 -5.77 10.12 -4.27
N ARG A 103 -5.17 10.93 -3.35
CA ARG A 103 -4.35 10.40 -2.25
C ARG A 103 -5.13 9.43 -1.37
N LYS A 104 -6.39 9.75 -1.05
CA LYS A 104 -7.25 8.87 -0.27
C LYS A 104 -7.52 7.55 -0.99
N VAL A 105 -7.82 7.58 -2.30
CA VAL A 105 -8.04 6.38 -3.11
C VAL A 105 -6.78 5.54 -3.15
N TRP A 106 -5.62 6.17 -3.39
CA TRP A 106 -4.33 5.51 -3.39
C TRP A 106 -4.02 4.82 -2.05
N ARG A 107 -4.22 5.51 -0.92
CA ARG A 107 -4.02 4.90 0.40
C ARG A 107 -4.91 3.67 0.60
N VAL A 108 -6.16 3.73 0.23
CA VAL A 108 -7.08 2.59 0.34
C VAL A 108 -6.64 1.42 -0.54
N ALA A 109 -6.11 1.68 -1.74
CA ALA A 109 -5.55 0.63 -2.60
C ALA A 109 -4.36 -0.06 -1.92
N ILE A 110 -3.39 0.69 -1.39
CA ILE A 110 -2.23 0.14 -0.66
C ILE A 110 -2.67 -0.63 0.60
N GLU A 111 -3.58 -0.10 1.42
CA GLU A 111 -4.10 -0.80 2.61
C GLU A 111 -4.80 -2.12 2.23
N THR A 112 -5.52 -2.14 1.10
CA THR A 112 -6.14 -3.37 0.58
C THR A 112 -5.08 -4.38 0.13
N ALA A 113 -4.06 -3.93 -0.58
CA ALA A 113 -2.93 -4.76 -1.00
C ALA A 113 -2.14 -5.30 0.21
N LEU A 114 -1.92 -4.48 1.25
CA LEU A 114 -1.33 -4.95 2.52
C LEU A 114 -2.15 -6.07 3.17
N CYS A 115 -3.49 -6.00 3.14
CA CYS A 115 -4.31 -7.11 3.62
C CYS A 115 -4.10 -8.40 2.83
N VAL A 116 -3.88 -8.31 1.52
CA VAL A 116 -3.59 -9.47 0.66
C VAL A 116 -2.21 -10.05 0.99
N VAL A 117 -1.20 -9.19 1.17
CA VAL A 117 0.15 -9.61 1.59
C VAL A 117 0.09 -10.29 2.97
N TYR A 118 -0.65 -9.72 3.92
CA TYR A 118 -0.88 -10.34 5.24
C TYR A 118 -1.42 -11.77 5.11
N LEU A 119 -2.47 -11.95 4.31
CA LEU A 119 -3.10 -13.26 4.09
C LEU A 119 -2.14 -14.28 3.42
N GLY A 120 -1.22 -13.81 2.57
CA GLY A 120 -0.18 -14.65 1.99
C GLY A 120 0.87 -15.09 3.00
N LEU A 121 1.11 -14.30 4.04
CA LEU A 121 2.14 -14.53 5.05
C LEU A 121 1.63 -15.21 6.34
N GLU A 122 0.32 -15.18 6.63
CA GLU A 122 -0.24 -15.66 7.90
C GLU A 122 0.01 -17.15 8.20
N ALA A 123 0.31 -17.96 7.18
CA ALA A 123 0.69 -19.36 7.34
C ALA A 123 2.18 -19.58 7.63
N HIS A 124 3.02 -18.54 7.49
CA HIS A 124 4.48 -18.61 7.55
C HIS A 124 5.07 -17.86 8.74
N ILE A 125 4.33 -16.91 9.30
CA ILE A 125 4.76 -16.00 10.37
C ILE A 125 3.71 -15.99 11.46
N GLY A 126 4.16 -16.00 12.71
CA GLY A 126 3.28 -15.94 13.89
C GLY A 126 2.43 -14.66 13.91
N GLU A 127 1.20 -14.73 14.42
CA GLU A 127 0.23 -13.63 14.36
C GLU A 127 0.73 -12.33 15.00
N ASP A 128 1.37 -12.41 16.17
CA ASP A 128 1.84 -11.22 16.89
C ASP A 128 3.03 -10.58 16.16
N GLU A 129 3.96 -11.38 15.66
CA GLU A 129 5.09 -10.90 14.88
C GLU A 129 4.63 -10.30 13.55
N LEU A 130 3.63 -10.93 12.91
CA LEU A 130 3.05 -10.42 11.68
C LEU A 130 2.39 -9.04 11.91
N LYS A 131 1.66 -8.85 13.02
CA LYS A 131 1.11 -7.54 13.40
C LYS A 131 2.18 -6.47 13.57
N ASP A 132 3.29 -6.80 14.21
CA ASP A 132 4.42 -5.88 14.42
C ASP A 132 5.09 -5.49 13.09
N ILE A 133 5.22 -6.45 12.15
CA ILE A 133 5.73 -6.19 10.80
C ILE A 133 4.81 -5.20 10.08
N PHE A 134 3.50 -5.42 10.12
CA PHE A 134 2.54 -4.56 9.42
C PHE A 134 2.37 -3.20 10.11
N PHE A 135 2.54 -3.10 11.42
CA PHE A 135 2.63 -1.82 12.10
C PHE A 135 3.84 -1.01 11.62
N SER A 136 5.01 -1.65 11.47
CA SER A 136 6.20 -1.00 10.90
C SER A 136 5.97 -0.57 9.44
N ALA A 137 5.29 -1.39 8.65
CA ALA A 137 4.92 -1.06 7.27
C ALA A 137 3.98 0.17 7.19
N ASP A 138 3.01 0.31 8.11
CA ASP A 138 2.12 1.49 8.16
C ASP A 138 2.88 2.77 8.55
N LEU A 139 3.87 2.68 9.43
CA LEU A 139 4.75 3.80 9.75
C LEU A 139 5.55 4.25 8.51
N THR A 140 6.13 3.30 7.76
CA THR A 140 6.84 3.60 6.52
C THR A 140 5.91 4.18 5.46
N LEU A 141 4.67 3.69 5.34
CA LEU A 141 3.66 4.27 4.45
C LEU A 141 3.37 5.73 4.81
N ALA A 142 3.27 6.05 6.11
CA ALA A 142 3.09 7.41 6.57
C ALA A 142 4.29 8.32 6.24
N GLU A 143 5.51 7.80 6.20
CA GLU A 143 6.70 8.54 5.74
C GLU A 143 6.65 8.81 4.24
N VAL A 144 6.24 7.83 3.42
CA VAL A 144 6.00 8.02 1.97
C VAL A 144 4.95 9.11 1.74
N GLU A 145 3.83 9.08 2.45
CA GLU A 145 2.78 10.10 2.33
C GLU A 145 3.25 11.51 2.67
N ARG A 146 4.22 11.64 3.58
CA ARG A 146 4.84 12.92 3.96
C ARG A 146 5.96 13.35 3.00
N GLY A 147 6.36 12.50 2.06
CA GLY A 147 7.48 12.75 1.14
C GLY A 147 8.85 12.67 1.83
N LEU A 148 8.97 11.95 2.94
CA LEU A 148 10.24 11.72 3.64
C LEU A 148 11.05 10.60 2.97
N THR A 149 10.38 9.69 2.30
CA THR A 149 10.93 8.63 1.44
C THR A 149 10.00 8.38 0.25
N ASP A 150 10.41 7.54 -0.68
CA ASP A 150 9.59 7.07 -1.80
C ASP A 150 9.83 5.57 -2.06
N PHE A 151 8.99 4.95 -2.91
CA PHE A 151 9.10 3.53 -3.20
C PHE A 151 10.38 3.15 -3.95
N ASP A 152 10.94 4.04 -4.75
CA ASP A 152 12.22 3.80 -5.43
C ASP A 152 13.38 3.76 -4.43
N ALA A 153 13.35 4.61 -3.40
CA ALA A 153 14.32 4.60 -2.31
C ALA A 153 14.20 3.32 -1.47
N LEU A 154 12.97 2.92 -1.10
CA LEU A 154 12.72 1.68 -0.39
C LEU A 154 13.19 0.46 -1.17
N GLN A 155 12.92 0.40 -2.47
CA GLN A 155 13.37 -0.70 -3.32
C GLN A 155 14.89 -0.81 -3.36
N ARG A 156 15.59 0.32 -3.53
CA ARG A 156 17.07 0.33 -3.52
C ARG A 156 17.64 -0.14 -2.18
N GLU A 157 17.07 0.30 -1.07
CA GLU A 157 17.48 -0.12 0.27
C GLU A 157 17.29 -1.63 0.46
N ILE A 158 16.10 -2.16 0.14
CA ILE A 158 15.78 -3.58 0.26
C ILE A 158 16.72 -4.43 -0.58
N LEU A 159 16.97 -4.05 -1.84
CA LEU A 159 17.88 -4.78 -2.73
C LEU A 159 19.32 -4.78 -2.21
N THR A 160 19.79 -3.68 -1.64
CA THR A 160 21.13 -3.58 -1.05
C THR A 160 21.24 -4.53 0.14
N ARG A 161 20.30 -4.47 1.07
CA ARG A 161 20.27 -5.30 2.29
C ARG A 161 20.12 -6.79 1.99
N ALA A 162 19.23 -7.16 1.07
CA ALA A 162 19.07 -8.55 0.64
C ALA A 162 20.35 -9.10 -0.02
N GLY A 163 21.06 -8.29 -0.82
CA GLY A 163 22.34 -8.64 -1.40
C GLY A 163 23.47 -8.81 -0.38
N GLU A 164 23.43 -8.09 0.73
CA GLU A 164 24.37 -8.25 1.86
C GLU A 164 24.09 -9.54 2.64
N MET A 165 22.82 -9.86 2.90
CA MET A 165 22.43 -11.11 3.58
C MET A 165 22.82 -12.36 2.77
N GLY A 166 22.65 -12.34 1.44
CA GLY A 166 23.06 -13.44 0.58
C GLY A 166 24.56 -13.73 0.63
N LYS A 167 25.40 -12.70 0.80
CA LYS A 167 26.87 -12.88 0.95
C LYS A 167 27.29 -13.48 2.29
N VAL A 168 26.49 -13.30 3.33
CA VAL A 168 26.78 -13.86 4.67
C VAL A 168 26.38 -15.33 4.74
N SER A 169 25.38 -15.76 3.94
CA SER A 169 24.94 -17.17 3.91
C SER A 169 25.91 -18.09 3.15
N ASP A 170 26.82 -17.52 2.35
CA ASP A 170 27.82 -18.27 1.57
C ASP A 170 29.18 -18.44 2.33
N LEU A 171 29.27 -17.98 3.60
CA LEU A 171 30.44 -18.16 4.49
C LEU A 171 30.20 -19.28 5.50
#